data_c56ea51b91c8c850c6d80febf108fe97
#
_entry.id   c56ea51b91c8c850c6d80febf108fe97
#
_cell.length_a   1.000
_cell.length_b   1.000
_cell.length_c   1.000
_cell.angle_alpha   90.00
_cell.angle_beta   90.00
_cell.angle_gamma   90.00
#
_symmetry.space_group_name_H-M   'P 1'
#
loop_
_entity.id
_entity.type
_entity.pdbx_description
1 polymer ?
#
loop_
_entity_poly.entity_id
_entity_poly.type
_entity_poly.pdbx_seq_one_letter_code
_entity_poly.pdbx_strand_id
1 'polypeptide(L)'
;MKRLLAGLLLKGLRQRWPSLPAAGIGGPRMAEQGFEAWWPHDKLAVRGYVEVLSHYRELVGIRNQLAERILAAKPDLFIGVDAPDFNLDLETRLKAAGIRTVHFVSPSIWAWRGKRIEKIRNAVDAVLCIFPFEPEIYAKQGIDAVYVGHPLADAIPLDVPRAASRAALAIGDEAVVALLPGSRRSEIQ
;
A
#
# COMPACT_ATOMS: atom_id res chain seq x y z
N MET A 1 -6.17 -4.30 3.85
CA MET A 1 -6.24 -2.94 3.25
C MET A 1 -5.20 -2.77 2.14
N LYS A 2 -3.89 -2.90 2.36
CA LYS A 2 -2.81 -2.73 1.37
C LYS A 2 -3.05 -3.41 0.02
N ARG A 3 -3.51 -4.67 0.01
CA ARG A 3 -3.77 -5.47 -1.19
C ARG A 3 -4.89 -4.90 -2.05
N LEU A 4 -5.92 -4.33 -1.42
CA LEU A 4 -7.02 -3.68 -2.11
C LEU A 4 -6.55 -2.38 -2.76
N LEU A 5 -5.82 -1.56 -2.01
CA LEU A 5 -5.31 -0.26 -2.48
C LEU A 5 -4.41 -0.40 -3.71
N ALA A 6 -3.45 -1.34 -3.67
CA ALA A 6 -2.57 -1.60 -4.81
C ALA A 6 -3.32 -2.11 -6.05
N GLY A 7 -4.32 -2.99 -5.86
CA GLY A 7 -5.16 -3.48 -6.94
C GLY A 7 -6.02 -2.38 -7.57
N LEU A 8 -6.61 -1.51 -6.77
CA LEU A 8 -7.41 -0.37 -7.24
C LEU A 8 -6.56 0.66 -7.98
N LEU A 9 -5.36 0.96 -7.45
CA LEU A 9 -4.40 1.83 -8.13
C LEU A 9 -4.04 1.28 -9.51
N LEU A 10 -3.66 0.01 -9.60
CA LEU A 10 -3.30 -0.62 -10.86
C LEU A 10 -4.46 -0.66 -11.85
N LYS A 11 -5.69 -0.94 -11.36
CA LYS A 11 -6.91 -0.86 -12.17
C LYS A 11 -7.08 0.54 -12.76
N GLY A 12 -6.96 1.60 -11.95
CA GLY A 12 -7.07 2.97 -12.41
C GLY A 12 -5.99 3.37 -13.43
N LEU A 13 -4.75 2.95 -13.20
CA LEU A 13 -3.66 3.18 -14.14
C LEU A 13 -3.92 2.50 -15.48
N ARG A 14 -4.42 1.26 -15.50
CA ARG A 14 -4.72 0.52 -16.72
C ARG A 14 -5.95 1.03 -17.48
N GLN A 15 -6.87 1.70 -16.82
CA GLN A 15 -7.93 2.42 -17.54
C GLN A 15 -7.37 3.50 -18.45
N ARG A 16 -6.27 4.15 -18.04
CA ARG A 16 -5.61 5.20 -18.83
C ARG A 16 -4.53 4.66 -19.75
N TRP A 17 -3.82 3.61 -19.33
CA TRP A 17 -2.77 2.93 -20.09
C TRP A 17 -3.02 1.41 -20.09
N PRO A 18 -3.86 0.91 -21.01
CA PRO A 18 -4.29 -0.52 -21.01
C PRO A 18 -3.14 -1.54 -21.08
N SER A 19 -2.07 -1.20 -21.79
CA SER A 19 -0.89 -2.06 -21.97
C SER A 19 0.24 -1.77 -20.97
N LEU A 20 -0.02 -1.03 -19.88
CA LEU A 20 0.99 -0.71 -18.87
C LEU A 20 1.59 -2.01 -18.28
N PRO A 21 2.89 -2.29 -18.48
CA PRO A 21 3.54 -3.41 -17.82
C PRO A 21 3.71 -3.08 -16.34
N ALA A 22 3.39 -4.04 -15.48
CA ALA A 22 3.54 -3.86 -14.03
C ALA A 22 3.99 -5.17 -13.40
N ALA A 23 5.06 -5.11 -12.62
CA ALA A 23 5.67 -6.27 -11.98
C ALA A 23 6.24 -5.93 -10.60
N GLY A 24 6.46 -6.94 -9.77
CA GLY A 24 7.04 -6.78 -8.44
C GLY A 24 6.47 -7.72 -7.39
N ILE A 25 6.28 -7.22 -6.15
CA ILE A 25 5.60 -7.99 -5.10
C ILE A 25 4.11 -7.68 -5.14
N GLY A 26 3.30 -8.66 -5.46
CA GLY A 26 1.87 -8.50 -5.61
C GLY A 26 1.06 -9.69 -5.11
N GLY A 27 -0.25 -9.46 -4.96
CA GLY A 27 -1.22 -10.47 -4.53
C GLY A 27 -2.33 -10.68 -5.56
N PRO A 28 -3.30 -11.55 -5.26
CA PRO A 28 -4.36 -11.95 -6.20
C PRO A 28 -5.08 -10.75 -6.84
N ARG A 29 -5.41 -9.72 -6.08
CA ARG A 29 -6.09 -8.51 -6.58
C ARG A 29 -5.28 -7.74 -7.62
N MET A 30 -3.95 -7.80 -7.55
CA MET A 30 -3.08 -7.22 -8.57
C MET A 30 -2.93 -8.16 -9.77
N ALA A 31 -2.84 -9.46 -9.53
CA ALA A 31 -2.80 -10.48 -10.57
C ALA A 31 -4.05 -10.43 -11.46
N GLU A 32 -5.24 -10.23 -10.87
CA GLU A 32 -6.51 -10.00 -11.59
C GLU A 32 -6.44 -8.81 -12.57
N GLN A 33 -5.53 -7.86 -12.29
CA GLN A 33 -5.25 -6.72 -13.16
C GLN A 33 -4.04 -6.97 -14.09
N GLY A 34 -3.57 -8.21 -14.24
CA GLY A 34 -2.45 -8.60 -15.10
C GLY A 34 -1.07 -8.19 -14.56
N PHE A 35 -0.92 -8.06 -13.24
CA PHE A 35 0.38 -7.81 -12.60
C PHE A 35 1.25 -9.06 -12.60
N GLU A 36 2.51 -8.92 -12.96
CA GLU A 36 3.50 -9.98 -12.88
C GLU A 36 4.08 -10.06 -11.46
N ALA A 37 3.67 -11.05 -10.69
CA ALA A 37 4.17 -11.24 -9.33
C ALA A 37 5.54 -11.96 -9.36
N TRP A 38 6.60 -11.24 -9.02
CA TRP A 38 7.95 -11.80 -8.86
C TRP A 38 8.12 -12.53 -7.54
N TRP A 39 7.45 -12.05 -6.49
CA TRP A 39 7.35 -12.70 -5.19
C TRP A 39 5.90 -12.69 -4.70
N PRO A 40 5.46 -13.75 -4.03
CA PRO A 40 4.16 -13.78 -3.41
C PRO A 40 4.14 -12.81 -2.21
N HIS A 41 3.06 -12.05 -2.09
CA HIS A 41 2.88 -11.07 -1.02
C HIS A 41 2.86 -11.68 0.38
N ASP A 42 2.60 -12.98 0.52
CA ASP A 42 2.54 -13.70 1.81
C ASP A 42 3.89 -13.67 2.51
N LYS A 43 4.98 -13.63 1.77
CA LYS A 43 6.34 -13.47 2.30
C LYS A 43 6.56 -12.15 3.06
N LEU A 44 5.80 -11.11 2.75
CA LEU A 44 5.83 -9.81 3.46
C LEU A 44 4.76 -9.71 4.55
N ALA A 45 3.89 -10.71 4.70
CA ALA A 45 2.80 -10.72 5.68
C ALA A 45 3.24 -11.22 7.06
N VAL A 46 4.46 -10.91 7.48
CA VAL A 46 4.97 -11.24 8.82
C VAL A 46 4.20 -10.46 9.88
N ARG A 47 3.72 -11.15 10.91
CA ARG A 47 2.77 -10.64 11.90
C ARG A 47 3.33 -10.83 13.32
N GLY A 48 3.45 -9.71 14.05
CA GLY A 48 3.90 -9.69 15.44
C GLY A 48 5.38 -9.36 15.63
N TYR A 49 5.74 -8.77 16.77
CA TYR A 49 7.11 -8.29 17.04
C TYR A 49 8.12 -9.44 17.06
N VAL A 50 7.74 -10.59 17.60
CA VAL A 50 8.63 -11.77 17.70
C VAL A 50 8.84 -12.39 16.32
N GLU A 51 7.79 -12.51 15.52
CA GLU A 51 7.88 -13.00 14.14
C GLU A 51 8.68 -12.03 13.24
N VAL A 52 8.55 -10.73 13.43
CA VAL A 52 9.34 -9.73 12.68
C VAL A 52 10.83 -9.91 12.96
N LEU A 53 11.23 -10.14 14.20
CA LEU A 53 12.64 -10.35 14.55
C LEU A 53 13.21 -11.63 13.94
N SER A 54 12.47 -12.72 13.97
CA SER A 54 12.91 -14.01 13.40
C SER A 54 12.98 -13.98 11.87
N HIS A 55 12.08 -13.23 11.20
CA HIS A 55 12.03 -13.12 9.74
C HIS A 55 12.72 -11.84 9.19
N TYR A 56 13.30 -11.01 10.06
CA TYR A 56 13.92 -9.75 9.62
C TYR A 56 14.99 -9.96 8.54
N ARG A 57 15.83 -10.98 8.71
CA ARG A 57 16.87 -11.31 7.72
C ARG A 57 16.26 -11.75 6.38
N GLU A 58 15.18 -12.53 6.41
CA GLU A 58 14.44 -12.94 5.21
C GLU A 58 13.85 -11.72 4.50
N LEU A 59 13.19 -10.83 5.25
CA LEU A 59 12.60 -9.59 4.69
C LEU A 59 13.66 -8.69 4.05
N VAL A 60 14.81 -8.53 4.70
CA VAL A 60 15.94 -7.77 4.15
C VAL A 60 16.49 -8.47 2.90
N GLY A 61 16.60 -9.80 2.92
CA GLY A 61 17.02 -10.59 1.77
C GLY A 61 16.08 -10.41 0.57
N ILE A 62 14.77 -10.51 0.79
CA ILE A 62 13.76 -10.28 -0.26
C ILE A 62 13.86 -8.84 -0.79
N ARG A 63 13.98 -7.85 0.08
CA ARG A 63 14.12 -6.45 -0.32
C ARG A 63 15.35 -6.23 -1.19
N ASN A 64 16.49 -6.82 -0.84
CA ASN A 64 17.72 -6.71 -1.61
C ASN A 64 17.59 -7.37 -2.98
N GLN A 65 17.06 -8.59 -3.07
CA GLN A 65 16.83 -9.29 -4.33
C GLN A 65 15.83 -8.52 -5.22
N LEU A 66 14.78 -7.94 -4.62
CA LEU A 66 13.84 -7.10 -5.33
C LEU A 66 14.52 -5.85 -5.89
N ALA A 67 15.36 -5.19 -5.08
CA ALA A 67 16.12 -4.03 -5.53
C ALA A 67 17.01 -4.36 -6.74
N GLU A 68 17.78 -5.46 -6.69
CA GLU A 68 18.63 -5.91 -7.81
C GLU A 68 17.80 -6.15 -9.08
N ARG A 69 16.65 -6.83 -8.94
CA ARG A 69 15.79 -7.12 -10.08
C ARG A 69 15.19 -5.86 -10.69
N ILE A 70 14.76 -4.90 -9.86
CA ILE A 70 14.24 -3.61 -10.34
C ILE A 70 15.35 -2.81 -11.02
N LEU A 71 16.55 -2.75 -10.44
CA LEU A 71 17.69 -2.06 -11.02
C LEU A 71 18.11 -2.64 -12.39
N ALA A 72 18.02 -3.96 -12.53
CA ALA A 72 18.26 -4.64 -13.82
C ALA A 72 17.16 -4.35 -14.84
N ALA A 73 15.89 -4.31 -14.42
CA ALA A 73 14.73 -4.05 -15.28
C ALA A 73 14.62 -2.58 -15.71
N LYS A 74 15.20 -1.65 -14.94
CA LYS A 74 15.19 -0.19 -15.18
C LYS A 74 13.79 0.36 -15.52
N PRO A 75 12.77 0.19 -14.66
CA PRO A 75 11.45 0.72 -14.93
C PRO A 75 11.46 2.26 -14.91
N ASP A 76 10.51 2.88 -15.60
CA ASP A 76 10.31 4.33 -15.59
C ASP A 76 9.86 4.84 -14.23
N LEU A 77 9.17 4.01 -13.46
CA LEU A 77 8.57 4.37 -12.17
C LEU A 77 8.51 3.17 -11.22
N PHE A 78 8.86 3.40 -9.96
CA PHE A 78 8.58 2.50 -8.85
C PHE A 78 7.50 3.11 -7.96
N ILE A 79 6.49 2.33 -7.59
CA ILE A 79 5.46 2.75 -6.64
C ILE A 79 5.47 1.82 -5.42
N GLY A 80 5.89 2.35 -4.27
CA GLY A 80 5.76 1.67 -2.98
C GLY A 80 4.37 1.90 -2.40
N VAL A 81 3.67 0.82 -2.03
CA VAL A 81 2.31 0.92 -1.47
C VAL A 81 2.32 0.58 0.01
N ASP A 82 2.08 1.60 0.86
CA ASP A 82 2.09 1.45 2.33
C ASP A 82 3.43 0.79 2.83
N ALA A 83 3.44 0.09 3.96
CA ALA A 83 4.63 -0.60 4.50
C ALA A 83 5.92 0.25 4.49
N PRO A 84 5.93 1.45 5.09
CA PRO A 84 7.03 2.39 4.98
C PRO A 84 8.37 1.84 5.50
N ASP A 85 8.36 0.92 6.46
CA ASP A 85 9.58 0.32 7.00
C ASP A 85 10.28 -0.62 5.99
N PHE A 86 9.53 -1.16 5.02
CA PHE A 86 10.08 -1.94 3.92
C PHE A 86 10.38 -1.06 2.70
N ASN A 87 9.40 -0.25 2.29
CA ASN A 87 9.45 0.48 1.03
C ASN A 87 10.42 1.67 1.06
N LEU A 88 10.49 2.47 2.13
CA LEU A 88 11.37 3.66 2.15
C LEU A 88 12.85 3.32 1.95
N ASP A 89 13.35 2.20 2.48
CA ASP A 89 14.73 1.78 2.24
C ASP A 89 14.96 1.35 0.80
N LEU A 90 13.97 0.67 0.20
CA LEU A 90 13.99 0.27 -1.20
C LEU A 90 13.93 1.50 -2.12
N GLU A 91 12.97 2.39 -1.88
CA GLU A 91 12.78 3.65 -2.60
C GLU A 91 14.05 4.51 -2.58
N THR A 92 14.69 4.66 -1.41
CA THR A 92 15.95 5.40 -1.28
C THR A 92 17.03 4.84 -2.21
N ARG A 93 17.16 3.51 -2.27
CA ARG A 93 18.14 2.84 -3.13
C ARG A 93 17.83 3.02 -4.61
N LEU A 94 16.55 2.91 -4.98
CA LEU A 94 16.10 3.04 -6.37
C LEU A 94 16.22 4.49 -6.86
N LYS A 95 15.83 5.45 -6.05
CA LYS A 95 15.97 6.89 -6.34
C LYS A 95 17.43 7.28 -6.53
N ALA A 96 18.33 6.80 -5.67
CA ALA A 96 19.75 7.03 -5.81
C ALA A 96 20.33 6.45 -7.11
N ALA A 97 19.69 5.43 -7.69
CA ALA A 97 20.03 4.86 -8.99
C ALA A 97 19.32 5.53 -10.19
N GLY A 98 18.58 6.62 -9.97
CA GLY A 98 17.91 7.39 -11.01
C GLY A 98 16.52 6.86 -11.42
N ILE A 99 15.96 5.90 -10.70
CA ILE A 99 14.58 5.44 -10.92
C ILE A 99 13.64 6.36 -10.15
N ARG A 100 12.62 6.90 -10.82
CA ARG A 100 11.58 7.68 -10.16
C ARG A 100 10.82 6.85 -9.15
N THR A 101 10.57 7.42 -7.96
CA THR A 101 9.93 6.73 -6.85
C THR A 101 8.73 7.50 -6.32
N VAL A 102 7.62 6.80 -6.15
CA VAL A 102 6.38 7.35 -5.59
C VAL A 102 5.92 6.46 -4.44
N HIS A 103 5.59 7.06 -3.31
CA HIS A 103 5.02 6.33 -2.18
C HIS A 103 3.51 6.57 -2.12
N PHE A 104 2.73 5.52 -2.23
CA PHE A 104 1.27 5.57 -2.10
C PHE A 104 0.84 5.13 -0.70
N VAL A 105 0.02 5.91 -0.07
CA VAL A 105 -0.41 5.89 1.34
C VAL A 105 0.66 6.50 2.24
N SER A 106 0.51 7.77 2.52
CA SER A 106 1.37 8.54 3.40
C SER A 106 1.65 7.81 4.73
N PRO A 107 2.91 7.66 5.14
CA PRO A 107 3.22 7.27 6.51
C PRO A 107 2.64 8.26 7.50
N SER A 108 2.07 7.81 8.61
CA SER A 108 1.43 8.65 9.63
C SER A 108 2.46 9.49 10.42
N ILE A 109 3.20 10.36 9.72
CA ILE A 109 4.25 11.23 10.30
C ILE A 109 3.68 12.29 11.25
N TRP A 110 2.44 12.71 11.00
CA TRP A 110 1.70 13.70 11.79
C TRP A 110 1.37 13.21 13.21
N ALA A 111 1.34 11.90 13.44
CA ALA A 111 0.97 11.33 14.73
C ALA A 111 2.15 11.25 15.73
N TRP A 112 3.36 10.85 15.30
CA TRP A 112 4.47 10.60 16.25
C TRP A 112 5.90 10.48 15.66
N ARG A 113 6.12 10.72 14.37
CA ARG A 113 7.43 10.42 13.77
C ARG A 113 7.95 11.51 12.84
N GLY A 114 8.05 12.74 13.33
CA GLY A 114 8.60 13.88 12.58
C GLY A 114 10.00 13.63 11.98
N LYS A 115 10.86 12.87 12.68
CA LYS A 115 12.20 12.48 12.16
C LYS A 115 12.14 11.58 10.92
N ARG A 116 10.98 10.95 10.62
CA ARG A 116 10.80 10.12 9.43
C ARG A 116 10.68 10.95 8.14
N ILE A 117 10.41 12.24 8.26
CA ILE A 117 10.25 13.14 7.12
C ILE A 117 11.52 13.22 6.26
N GLU A 118 12.68 13.27 6.91
CA GLU A 118 13.99 13.25 6.23
C GLU A 118 14.16 11.97 5.39
N LYS A 119 13.81 10.83 5.98
CA LYS A 119 13.88 9.54 5.28
C LYS A 119 12.96 9.53 4.06
N ILE A 120 11.74 10.07 4.19
CA ILE A 120 10.78 10.16 3.08
C ILE A 120 11.33 11.06 1.98
N ARG A 121 11.87 12.25 2.33
CA ARG A 121 12.47 13.17 1.36
C ARG A 121 13.56 12.50 0.52
N ASN A 122 14.39 11.69 1.15
CA ASN A 122 15.48 10.99 0.47
C ASN A 122 14.99 9.78 -0.34
N ALA A 123 13.82 9.23 0.02
CA ALA A 123 13.30 8.00 -0.57
C ALA A 123 12.41 8.24 -1.79
N VAL A 124 11.64 9.35 -1.82
CA VAL A 124 10.60 9.50 -2.84
C VAL A 124 10.70 10.81 -3.62
N ASP A 125 10.18 10.80 -4.84
CA ASP A 125 9.97 12.01 -5.65
C ASP A 125 8.60 12.61 -5.35
N ALA A 126 7.59 11.77 -5.05
CA ALA A 126 6.28 12.23 -4.65
C ALA A 126 5.59 11.26 -3.69
N VAL A 127 4.62 11.80 -2.92
CA VAL A 127 3.74 11.03 -2.04
C VAL A 127 2.29 11.15 -2.52
N LEU A 128 1.60 10.02 -2.70
CA LEU A 128 0.16 10.00 -2.95
C LEU A 128 -0.57 9.81 -1.62
N CYS A 129 -1.26 10.85 -1.20
CA CYS A 129 -1.92 10.95 0.09
C CYS A 129 -3.39 10.52 0.00
N ILE A 130 -3.88 9.82 1.01
CA ILE A 130 -5.28 9.38 1.09
C ILE A 130 -6.13 10.26 2.01
N PHE A 131 -5.51 11.21 2.71
CA PHE A 131 -6.22 12.21 3.52
C PHE A 131 -5.91 13.63 3.03
N PRO A 132 -6.93 14.53 3.00
CA PRO A 132 -6.79 15.85 2.39
C PRO A 132 -5.85 16.81 3.13
N PHE A 133 -5.55 16.58 4.40
CA PHE A 133 -4.65 17.40 5.21
C PHE A 133 -3.17 17.03 5.07
N GLU A 134 -2.85 15.86 4.51
CA GLU A 134 -1.47 15.35 4.45
C GLU A 134 -0.57 16.14 3.49
N PRO A 135 -1.02 16.56 2.28
CA PRO A 135 -0.16 17.29 1.35
C PRO A 135 0.45 18.55 1.94
N GLU A 136 -0.28 19.31 2.75
CA GLU A 136 0.22 20.51 3.40
C GLU A 136 1.41 20.23 4.34
N ILE A 137 1.38 19.09 5.02
CA ILE A 137 2.47 18.65 5.91
C ILE A 137 3.76 18.40 5.11
N TYR A 138 3.63 17.76 3.94
CA TYR A 138 4.74 17.47 3.05
C TYR A 138 5.27 18.73 2.35
N ALA A 139 4.37 19.61 1.91
CA ALA A 139 4.72 20.88 1.25
C ALA A 139 5.61 21.75 2.15
N LYS A 140 5.32 21.83 3.46
CA LYS A 140 6.15 22.54 4.46
C LYS A 140 7.57 21.96 4.58
N GLN A 141 7.77 20.77 4.08
CA GLN A 141 9.05 20.06 4.10
C GLN A 141 9.71 19.97 2.71
N GLY A 142 9.14 20.62 1.70
CA GLY A 142 9.67 20.60 0.33
C GLY A 142 9.58 19.23 -0.33
N ILE A 143 8.55 18.43 0.01
CA ILE A 143 8.27 17.12 -0.59
C ILE A 143 6.98 17.23 -1.40
N ASP A 144 7.02 16.82 -2.66
CA ASP A 144 5.83 16.79 -3.50
C ASP A 144 4.83 15.78 -2.98
N ALA A 145 3.59 16.22 -2.78
CA ALA A 145 2.53 15.36 -2.29
C ALA A 145 1.19 15.76 -2.90
N VAL A 146 0.39 14.77 -3.25
CA VAL A 146 -0.91 14.96 -3.89
C VAL A 146 -1.98 14.16 -3.15
N TYR A 147 -3.09 14.79 -2.83
CA TYR A 147 -4.27 14.09 -2.34
C TYR A 147 -4.97 13.38 -3.51
N VAL A 148 -5.07 12.06 -3.44
CA VAL A 148 -5.68 11.23 -4.48
C VAL A 148 -7.01 10.60 -4.06
N GLY A 149 -7.52 10.97 -2.89
CA GLY A 149 -8.72 10.37 -2.31
C GLY A 149 -8.46 9.05 -1.60
N HIS A 150 -9.44 8.61 -0.84
CA HIS A 150 -9.37 7.31 -0.17
C HIS A 150 -10.14 6.28 -1.03
N PRO A 151 -9.48 5.25 -1.58
CA PRO A 151 -10.12 4.32 -2.54
C PRO A 151 -11.34 3.57 -1.99
N LEU A 152 -11.47 3.45 -0.67
CA LEU A 152 -12.67 2.87 -0.06
C LEU A 152 -13.88 3.82 -0.11
N ALA A 153 -13.66 5.13 -0.23
CA ALA A 153 -14.77 6.07 -0.38
C ALA A 153 -15.53 5.84 -1.68
N ASP A 154 -14.81 5.46 -2.75
CA ASP A 154 -15.43 5.12 -4.03
C ASP A 154 -16.05 3.71 -4.03
N ALA A 155 -15.55 2.81 -3.17
CA ALA A 155 -16.02 1.44 -3.11
C ALA A 155 -17.24 1.23 -2.19
N ILE A 156 -17.46 2.16 -1.24
CA ILE A 156 -18.58 2.09 -0.29
C ILE A 156 -19.70 2.99 -0.80
N PRO A 157 -20.88 2.43 -1.19
CA PRO A 157 -21.99 3.25 -1.68
C PRO A 157 -22.52 4.14 -0.57
N LEU A 158 -22.88 5.39 -0.89
CA LEU A 158 -23.54 6.31 0.04
C LEU A 158 -24.92 5.79 0.42
N ASP A 159 -25.66 5.28 -0.57
CA ASP A 159 -26.97 4.64 -0.35
C ASP A 159 -26.78 3.13 -0.18
N VAL A 160 -26.87 2.68 1.06
CA VAL A 160 -26.75 1.25 1.37
C VAL A 160 -28.09 0.55 1.15
N PRO A 161 -28.20 -0.44 0.24
CA PRO A 161 -29.43 -1.20 0.02
C PRO A 161 -29.70 -2.14 1.20
N ARG A 162 -30.21 -1.59 2.30
CA ARG A 162 -30.36 -2.30 3.59
C ARG A 162 -31.13 -3.61 3.45
N ALA A 163 -32.27 -3.59 2.77
CA ALA A 163 -33.10 -4.79 2.60
C ALA A 163 -32.36 -5.90 1.83
N ALA A 164 -31.73 -5.54 0.71
CA ALA A 164 -30.95 -6.49 -0.09
C ALA A 164 -29.73 -7.03 0.66
N SER A 165 -29.04 -6.17 1.44
CA SER A 165 -27.90 -6.57 2.27
C SER A 165 -28.30 -7.54 3.37
N ARG A 166 -29.44 -7.29 4.04
CA ARG A 166 -29.98 -8.19 5.05
C ARG A 166 -30.39 -9.54 4.45
N ALA A 167 -31.06 -9.51 3.33
CA ALA A 167 -31.43 -10.74 2.60
C ALA A 167 -30.19 -11.56 2.19
N ALA A 168 -29.14 -10.91 1.68
CA ALA A 168 -27.89 -11.58 1.28
C ALA A 168 -27.16 -12.24 2.47
N LEU A 169 -27.35 -11.70 3.69
CA LEU A 169 -26.79 -12.24 4.92
C LEU A 169 -27.73 -13.22 5.65
N ALA A 170 -28.91 -13.51 5.06
CA ALA A 170 -29.95 -14.31 5.70
C ALA A 170 -30.38 -13.79 7.08
N ILE A 171 -30.46 -12.46 7.23
CA ILE A 171 -30.87 -11.77 8.46
C ILE A 171 -32.26 -11.18 8.25
N GLY A 172 -33.18 -11.40 9.19
CA GLY A 172 -34.54 -10.82 9.21
C GLY A 172 -34.55 -9.37 9.70
N ASP A 173 -35.65 -8.94 10.31
CA ASP A 173 -35.83 -7.57 10.81
C ASP A 173 -35.30 -7.37 12.25
N GLU A 174 -34.78 -8.42 12.87
CA GLU A 174 -34.21 -8.42 14.22
C GLU A 174 -33.05 -7.43 14.37
N ALA A 175 -32.78 -7.02 15.61
CA ALA A 175 -31.61 -6.23 15.93
C ALA A 175 -30.34 -7.05 15.68
N VAL A 176 -29.35 -6.44 15.04
CA VAL A 176 -28.09 -7.08 14.67
C VAL A 176 -26.93 -6.36 15.33
N VAL A 177 -26.04 -7.12 15.94
CA VAL A 177 -24.77 -6.65 16.49
C VAL A 177 -23.64 -7.20 15.62
N ALA A 178 -22.89 -6.32 14.96
CA ALA A 178 -21.69 -6.69 14.24
C ALA A 178 -20.52 -6.80 15.20
N LEU A 179 -19.97 -8.01 15.38
CA LEU A 179 -18.75 -8.23 16.14
C LEU A 179 -17.54 -8.10 15.20
N LEU A 180 -16.69 -7.11 15.45
CA LEU A 180 -15.50 -6.81 14.65
C LEU A 180 -14.23 -7.00 15.50
N PRO A 181 -13.82 -8.24 15.79
CA PRO A 181 -12.74 -8.53 16.74
C PRO A 181 -11.35 -8.16 16.20
N GLY A 182 -11.25 -7.81 14.92
CA GLY A 182 -10.02 -7.49 14.25
C GLY A 182 -9.72 -8.39 13.06
N SER A 183 -8.58 -8.16 12.43
CA SER A 183 -8.14 -8.89 11.23
C SER A 183 -6.91 -9.77 11.46
N ARG A 184 -6.34 -9.73 12.67
CA ARG A 184 -5.14 -10.48 13.04
C ARG A 184 -5.48 -11.62 13.99
N ARG A 185 -4.76 -12.74 13.85
CA ARG A 185 -4.97 -13.88 14.74
C ARG A 185 -4.80 -13.52 16.22
N SER A 186 -3.83 -12.65 16.54
CA SER A 186 -3.60 -12.12 17.88
C SER A 186 -4.68 -11.18 18.40
N GLU A 187 -5.60 -10.72 17.56
CA GLU A 187 -6.74 -9.86 17.94
C GLU A 187 -7.99 -10.69 18.16
N ILE A 188 -8.00 -11.96 17.73
CA ILE A 188 -9.14 -12.88 17.76
C ILE A 188 -8.97 -13.93 18.88
N GLN A 189 -7.76 -14.12 19.39
CA GLN A 189 -7.43 -14.98 20.53
C GLN A 189 -7.45 -14.18 21.82
#